data_3df791f78002c64ef2af9a0b3bedcc3f
#
_entry.id   3df791f78002c64ef2af9a0b3bedcc3f
#
_cell.length_a   1.000
_cell.length_b   1.000
_cell.length_c   1.000
_cell.angle_alpha   90.00
_cell.angle_beta   90.00
_cell.angle_gamma   90.00
#
_symmetry.space_group_name_H-M   'P 1'
#
loop_
_entity.id
_entity.type
_entity.pdbx_description
1 polymer ?
#
loop_
_entity_poly.entity_id
_entity_poly.type
_entity_poly.pdbx_seq_one_letter_code
_entity_poly.pdbx_strand_id
1 'polypeptide(L)'
;MDLPPDSRTALRDWLTEQLADLLGEPLADVRALADDDDLLGCGLDSIRLMYLQERLRARGSTLDFAQLAQRPCLGAWLDLLACADRLSAPATVALPTAQDRDQPFELSSVQQAYWLGRGAGEVLGNVSCHAFLEFRTRDVDPQRLAAAAECVRQRHPMLRARFLDGRQQILPTPPLSCFDLQDWRTLQVDEAERDWQALRDWRAHECLAVERGQVFLLGLVRMPGGEDRLWLSLDLLAADVESLRLLLAELGVAYLAPERLAEPPALHFADYLAHRAAQRAEAAARARDYWLERLPRLPDAPALPLACAPESIRQPRTRRLAFQLSAGESRRLERLAAQHGVTLSSVFGCAFALVLARWSESAEFLLNVPLFDRHADDPRIGEVIADFTTLLLLECRMQAGVSFAEAVKSFQRNLHGAIDHAAFPALEVLREARRQGQPRSAPVVFASNLGEEGFVPAAFRDAFGDLHDMLSQTPQVWLDHQLYRVGDGILLAWDSVVGLFPEGLPETMFEAYVGLLQRLCDSAWEQPADLPLPWAQQARRALLNGQPACATARTLHRDFFLRAAEAPDADALLYRDQRVTRGELAERALRIAGGLREAGVRPGDAVEVSLPRGPQQVAAV
;
A
#
# COMPACT_ATOMS: atom_id res chain seq x y z
N MET A 1 -7.34 18.60 38.34
CA MET A 1 -6.59 18.35 39.62
C MET A 1 -5.16 18.12 39.18
N ASP A 2 -4.33 19.17 39.33
CA ASP A 2 -2.95 19.08 38.83
C ASP A 2 -2.18 18.01 39.59
N LEU A 3 -1.45 17.15 38.84
CA LEU A 3 -0.50 16.20 39.43
C LEU A 3 0.52 16.97 40.30
N PRO A 4 0.98 16.44 41.43
CA PRO A 4 2.07 17.05 42.17
C PRO A 4 3.28 17.23 41.21
N PRO A 5 4.02 18.35 41.35
CA PRO A 5 5.10 18.72 40.41
C PRO A 5 6.13 17.59 40.19
N ASP A 6 6.39 16.78 41.20
CA ASP A 6 7.30 15.62 41.10
C ASP A 6 6.83 14.55 40.14
N SER A 7 5.50 14.37 39.97
CA SER A 7 4.96 13.34 39.08
C SER A 7 4.95 13.80 37.60
N ARG A 8 4.75 15.08 37.30
CA ARG A 8 4.81 15.63 35.93
C ARG A 8 6.26 15.61 35.43
N THR A 9 7.22 15.96 36.26
CA THR A 9 8.64 15.93 35.94
C THR A 9 9.10 14.51 35.67
N ALA A 10 8.75 13.53 36.50
CA ALA A 10 9.08 12.13 36.28
C ALA A 10 8.44 11.57 35.01
N LEU A 11 7.22 11.98 34.68
CA LEU A 11 6.55 11.60 33.45
C LEU A 11 7.23 12.21 32.21
N ARG A 12 7.63 13.48 32.29
CA ARG A 12 8.40 14.15 31.25
C ARG A 12 9.75 13.48 31.02
N ASP A 13 10.47 13.16 32.08
CA ASP A 13 11.75 12.44 31.98
C ASP A 13 11.57 11.09 31.31
N TRP A 14 10.55 10.32 31.68
CA TRP A 14 10.25 9.05 31.04
C TRP A 14 9.88 9.22 29.55
N LEU A 15 9.00 10.17 29.19
CA LEU A 15 8.63 10.43 27.79
C LEU A 15 9.84 10.83 26.95
N THR A 16 10.72 11.67 27.48
CA THR A 16 11.94 12.09 26.76
C THR A 16 12.93 10.92 26.58
N GLU A 17 13.02 10.00 27.53
CA GLU A 17 13.79 8.77 27.39
C GLU A 17 13.19 7.87 26.27
N GLN A 18 11.85 7.72 26.24
CA GLN A 18 11.20 6.94 25.19
C GLN A 18 11.38 7.58 23.81
N LEU A 19 11.26 8.90 23.73
CA LEU A 19 11.44 9.64 22.49
C LEU A 19 12.90 9.56 22.00
N ALA A 20 13.88 9.68 22.89
CA ALA A 20 15.29 9.55 22.52
C ALA A 20 15.58 8.19 21.89
N ASP A 21 15.03 7.13 22.49
CA ASP A 21 15.13 5.78 21.95
C ASP A 21 14.41 5.62 20.60
N LEU A 22 13.19 6.15 20.48
CA LEU A 22 12.39 6.06 19.26
C LEU A 22 12.93 6.93 18.12
N LEU A 23 13.50 8.10 18.44
CA LEU A 23 14.07 9.03 17.46
C LEU A 23 15.52 8.69 17.09
N GLY A 24 16.19 7.82 17.88
CA GLY A 24 17.61 7.55 17.70
C GLY A 24 18.51 8.74 18.07
N GLU A 25 17.98 9.73 18.78
CA GLU A 25 18.67 10.97 19.11
C GLU A 25 19.27 10.94 20.54
N PRO A 26 20.36 11.68 20.79
CA PRO A 26 20.92 11.78 22.13
C PRO A 26 19.89 12.30 23.13
N LEU A 27 19.77 11.65 24.29
CA LEU A 27 18.80 12.05 25.34
C LEU A 27 18.91 13.51 25.74
N ALA A 28 20.11 14.09 25.68
CA ALA A 28 20.34 15.51 26.00
C ALA A 28 19.61 16.45 25.04
N ASP A 29 19.58 16.10 23.74
CA ASP A 29 18.95 16.89 22.69
C ASP A 29 17.43 16.81 22.80
N VAL A 30 16.89 15.61 23.06
CA VAL A 30 15.45 15.41 23.28
C VAL A 30 14.96 16.07 24.56
N ARG A 31 15.77 16.10 25.63
CA ARG A 31 15.45 16.84 26.85
C ARG A 31 15.43 18.36 26.66
N ALA A 32 16.14 18.87 25.66
CA ALA A 32 16.20 20.28 25.33
C ALA A 32 14.95 20.77 24.55
N LEU A 33 14.12 19.86 24.03
CA LEU A 33 12.87 20.20 23.33
C LEU A 33 11.92 20.96 24.28
N ALA A 34 11.31 22.00 23.76
CA ALA A 34 10.23 22.72 24.45
C ALA A 34 8.95 21.88 24.48
N ASP A 35 8.07 22.14 25.43
CA ASP A 35 6.81 21.42 25.59
C ASP A 35 5.85 21.60 24.39
N ASP A 36 6.02 22.62 23.58
CA ASP A 36 5.24 22.95 22.38
C ASP A 36 5.94 22.65 21.05
N ASP A 37 7.17 22.12 21.09
CA ASP A 37 7.86 21.70 19.86
C ASP A 37 7.07 20.61 19.15
N ASP A 38 6.97 20.74 17.82
CA ASP A 38 6.32 19.75 16.96
C ASP A 38 7.24 18.53 16.76
N LEU A 39 6.87 17.42 17.40
CA LEU A 39 7.64 16.17 17.34
C LEU A 39 7.60 15.50 15.96
N LEU A 40 6.60 15.81 15.10
CA LEU A 40 6.64 15.34 13.69
C LEU A 40 7.78 16.01 12.95
N GLY A 41 8.02 17.30 13.21
CA GLY A 41 9.18 18.03 12.69
C GLY A 41 10.53 17.53 13.22
N CYS A 42 10.52 16.85 14.37
CA CYS A 42 11.70 16.20 14.98
C CYS A 42 11.90 14.76 14.51
N GLY A 43 11.11 14.28 13.53
CA GLY A 43 11.27 12.94 12.98
C GLY A 43 10.31 11.88 13.54
N LEU A 44 9.37 12.23 14.41
CA LEU A 44 8.35 11.30 14.89
C LEU A 44 7.37 10.97 13.76
N ASP A 45 7.34 9.74 13.32
CA ASP A 45 6.38 9.24 12.33
C ASP A 45 5.26 8.40 12.97
N SER A 46 4.32 7.94 12.15
CA SER A 46 3.19 7.13 12.63
C SER A 46 3.63 5.80 13.26
N ILE A 47 4.71 5.21 12.81
CA ILE A 47 5.23 3.92 13.33
C ILE A 47 5.81 4.15 14.73
N ARG A 48 6.64 5.17 14.89
CA ARG A 48 7.22 5.54 16.19
C ARG A 48 6.16 5.96 17.20
N LEU A 49 5.16 6.69 16.73
CA LEU A 49 4.02 7.08 17.57
C LEU A 49 3.22 5.85 18.02
N MET A 50 3.08 4.82 17.17
CA MET A 50 2.50 3.52 17.55
C MET A 50 3.32 2.84 18.65
N TYR A 51 4.63 2.80 18.50
CA TYR A 51 5.51 2.24 19.54
C TYR A 51 5.39 3.00 20.86
N LEU A 52 5.32 4.34 20.80
CA LEU A 52 5.09 5.14 22.01
C LEU A 52 3.74 4.82 22.65
N GLN A 53 2.68 4.71 21.84
CA GLN A 53 1.35 4.35 22.34
C GLN A 53 1.35 2.99 23.05
N GLU A 54 2.01 1.98 22.49
CA GLU A 54 2.12 0.65 23.11
C GLU A 54 2.90 0.73 24.44
N ARG A 55 4.01 1.47 24.48
CA ARG A 55 4.75 1.71 25.72
C ARG A 55 3.91 2.40 26.79
N LEU A 56 3.03 3.32 26.38
CA LEU A 56 2.06 3.96 27.25
C LEU A 56 0.99 2.99 27.73
N ARG A 57 0.46 2.13 26.84
CA ARG A 57 -0.52 1.08 27.17
C ARG A 57 0.04 0.06 28.15
N ALA A 58 1.28 -0.37 27.96
CA ALA A 58 1.97 -1.26 28.92
C ALA A 58 2.04 -0.67 30.34
N ARG A 59 1.95 0.66 30.45
CA ARG A 59 1.88 1.39 31.73
C ARG A 59 0.44 1.70 32.18
N GLY A 60 -0.57 1.15 31.50
CA GLY A 60 -1.97 1.33 31.85
C GLY A 60 -2.63 2.58 31.28
N SER A 61 -1.98 3.27 30.31
CA SER A 61 -2.61 4.38 29.61
C SER A 61 -3.74 3.90 28.70
N THR A 62 -4.84 4.66 28.66
CA THR A 62 -5.98 4.42 27.76
C THR A 62 -5.98 5.34 26.55
N LEU A 63 -4.92 6.15 26.36
CA LEU A 63 -4.82 7.05 25.23
C LEU A 63 -4.77 6.28 23.92
N ASP A 64 -5.60 6.71 22.97
CA ASP A 64 -5.59 6.17 21.63
C ASP A 64 -4.56 6.87 20.72
N PHE A 65 -4.28 6.26 19.58
CA PHE A 65 -3.30 6.79 18.62
C PHE A 65 -3.72 8.18 18.09
N ALA A 66 -5.02 8.36 17.83
CA ALA A 66 -5.54 9.62 17.31
C ALA A 66 -5.35 10.77 18.29
N GLN A 67 -5.50 10.53 19.60
CA GLN A 67 -5.28 11.54 20.65
C GLN A 67 -3.81 11.97 20.71
N LEU A 68 -2.87 11.03 20.62
CA LEU A 68 -1.43 11.32 20.60
C LEU A 68 -1.01 12.06 19.32
N ALA A 69 -1.57 11.65 18.18
CA ALA A 69 -1.25 12.21 16.87
C ALA A 69 -1.91 13.59 16.61
N GLN A 70 -2.98 13.93 17.33
CA GLN A 70 -3.70 15.20 17.14
C GLN A 70 -2.86 16.42 17.49
N ARG A 71 -2.05 16.30 18.54
CA ARG A 71 -1.10 17.32 19.00
C ARG A 71 0.20 16.65 19.41
N PRO A 72 1.10 16.37 18.45
CA PRO A 72 2.33 15.62 18.71
C PRO A 72 3.40 16.53 19.33
N CYS A 73 3.17 16.93 20.58
CA CYS A 73 4.11 17.71 21.39
C CYS A 73 4.08 17.23 22.85
N LEU A 74 5.21 17.38 23.54
CA LEU A 74 5.38 16.91 24.92
C LEU A 74 4.35 17.50 25.89
N GLY A 75 4.06 18.79 25.77
CA GLY A 75 3.11 19.48 26.65
C GLY A 75 1.69 18.93 26.56
N ALA A 76 1.20 18.70 25.32
CA ALA A 76 -0.12 18.13 25.09
C ALA A 76 -0.23 16.69 25.64
N TRP A 77 0.81 15.88 25.46
CA TRP A 77 0.83 14.52 25.99
C TRP A 77 0.91 14.46 27.50
N LEU A 78 1.70 15.34 28.11
CA LEU A 78 1.74 15.48 29.56
C LEU A 78 0.38 15.88 30.13
N ASP A 79 -0.36 16.77 29.44
CA ASP A 79 -1.71 17.19 29.87
C ASP A 79 -2.72 16.04 29.71
N LEU A 80 -2.67 15.29 28.58
CA LEU A 80 -3.52 14.12 28.37
C LEU A 80 -3.27 13.01 29.40
N LEU A 81 -1.99 12.73 29.71
CA LEU A 81 -1.60 11.73 30.69
C LEU A 81 -1.87 12.15 32.13
N ALA A 82 -1.87 13.45 32.41
CA ALA A 82 -2.25 13.97 33.70
C ALA A 82 -3.75 13.83 33.98
N CYS A 83 -4.59 13.80 32.93
CA CYS A 83 -6.04 13.58 33.03
C CYS A 83 -6.42 12.10 33.09
N ALA A 84 -5.52 11.20 32.66
CA ALA A 84 -5.73 9.76 32.69
C ALA A 84 -5.32 9.18 34.07
N ASP A 85 -5.91 8.02 34.43
CA ASP A 85 -5.56 7.33 35.67
C ASP A 85 -4.06 6.99 35.75
N ARG A 86 -3.52 6.93 37.00
CA ARG A 86 -2.10 6.78 37.29
C ARG A 86 -1.46 5.67 36.42
N LEU A 87 -0.42 6.03 35.66
CA LEU A 87 0.44 5.08 35.00
C LEU A 87 1.05 4.14 36.04
N SER A 88 0.81 2.85 35.88
CA SER A 88 1.41 1.80 36.71
C SER A 88 2.86 1.54 36.28
N ALA A 89 3.68 1.00 37.16
CA ALA A 89 4.97 0.48 36.72
C ALA A 89 4.75 -0.60 35.65
N PRO A 90 5.55 -0.64 34.57
CA PRO A 90 5.37 -1.66 33.54
C PRO A 90 5.49 -3.04 34.18
N ALA A 91 4.48 -3.87 34.03
CA ALA A 91 4.63 -5.27 34.25
C ALA A 91 5.54 -5.80 33.14
N THR A 92 6.82 -6.00 33.41
CA THR A 92 7.73 -6.69 32.49
C THR A 92 7.22 -8.13 32.41
N VAL A 93 6.31 -8.38 31.47
CA VAL A 93 5.87 -9.75 31.19
C VAL A 93 6.95 -10.35 30.31
N ALA A 94 7.89 -11.08 30.95
CA ALA A 94 8.82 -11.89 30.20
C ALA A 94 8.03 -12.84 29.30
N LEU A 95 8.30 -12.78 27.98
CA LEU A 95 7.67 -13.69 27.03
C LEU A 95 7.96 -15.14 27.47
N PRO A 96 6.92 -15.98 27.61
CA PRO A 96 7.15 -17.37 27.97
C PRO A 96 7.95 -18.05 26.86
N THR A 97 9.05 -18.70 27.21
CA THR A 97 9.83 -19.51 26.27
C THR A 97 9.08 -20.81 25.99
N ALA A 98 8.81 -21.08 24.70
CA ALA A 98 8.22 -22.36 24.31
C ALA A 98 9.11 -23.52 24.74
N GLN A 99 8.51 -24.52 25.39
CA GLN A 99 9.26 -25.67 25.93
C GLN A 99 9.83 -26.59 24.84
N ASP A 100 9.25 -26.57 23.62
CA ASP A 100 9.65 -27.42 22.51
C ASP A 100 9.71 -26.62 21.19
N ARG A 101 10.89 -26.10 20.88
CA ARG A 101 11.15 -25.21 19.74
C ARG A 101 11.19 -25.92 18.39
N ASP A 102 11.23 -27.26 18.39
CA ASP A 102 11.32 -28.07 17.16
C ASP A 102 9.94 -28.56 16.68
N GLN A 103 8.89 -28.35 17.48
CA GLN A 103 7.53 -28.74 17.07
C GLN A 103 6.92 -27.77 16.07
N PRO A 104 6.07 -28.27 15.16
CA PRO A 104 5.30 -27.42 14.28
C PRO A 104 4.34 -26.52 15.05
N PHE A 105 4.27 -25.23 14.67
CA PHE A 105 3.36 -24.24 15.26
C PHE A 105 2.51 -23.54 14.19
N GLU A 106 1.48 -22.84 14.62
CA GLU A 106 0.50 -22.22 13.74
C GLU A 106 1.07 -21.04 12.95
N LEU A 107 0.53 -20.80 11.76
CA LEU A 107 0.80 -19.60 10.96
C LEU A 107 0.07 -18.38 11.54
N SER A 108 0.66 -17.18 11.41
CA SER A 108 -0.09 -15.93 11.57
C SER A 108 -1.21 -15.83 10.52
N SER A 109 -2.19 -14.94 10.74
CA SER A 109 -3.27 -14.75 9.76
C SER A 109 -2.75 -14.30 8.39
N VAL A 110 -1.70 -13.50 8.36
CA VAL A 110 -1.07 -13.02 7.11
C VAL A 110 -0.28 -14.15 6.45
N GLN A 111 0.51 -14.91 7.21
CA GLN A 111 1.18 -16.10 6.71
C GLN A 111 0.19 -17.13 6.13
N GLN A 112 -1.00 -17.29 6.74
CA GLN A 112 -2.06 -18.14 6.19
C GLN A 112 -2.54 -17.64 4.81
N ALA A 113 -2.71 -16.32 4.64
CA ALA A 113 -3.09 -15.74 3.35
C ALA A 113 -1.99 -15.94 2.30
N TYR A 114 -0.73 -15.74 2.65
CA TYR A 114 0.40 -15.99 1.76
C TYR A 114 0.51 -17.47 1.38
N TRP A 115 0.34 -18.37 2.35
CA TRP A 115 0.35 -19.81 2.12
C TRP A 115 -0.76 -20.24 1.15
N LEU A 116 -2.00 -19.79 1.37
CA LEU A 116 -3.13 -20.07 0.48
C LEU A 116 -2.89 -19.50 -0.92
N GLY A 117 -2.36 -18.29 -1.02
CA GLY A 117 -2.05 -17.65 -2.31
C GLY A 117 -1.01 -18.36 -3.16
N ARG A 118 -0.19 -19.27 -2.59
CA ARG A 118 0.72 -20.15 -3.35
C ARG A 118 -0.05 -21.24 -4.11
N GLY A 119 -1.30 -21.50 -3.74
CA GLY A 119 -2.14 -22.52 -4.38
C GLY A 119 -2.62 -22.12 -5.77
N ALA A 120 -2.61 -23.06 -6.71
CA ALA A 120 -3.04 -22.85 -8.10
C ALA A 120 -4.57 -22.62 -8.25
N GLY A 121 -5.34 -22.81 -7.18
CA GLY A 121 -6.80 -22.64 -7.16
C GLY A 121 -7.27 -21.22 -6.80
N GLU A 122 -6.39 -20.37 -6.34
CA GLU A 122 -6.71 -19.00 -5.92
C GLU A 122 -6.61 -18.01 -7.08
N VAL A 123 -7.45 -16.96 -7.02
CA VAL A 123 -7.40 -15.84 -7.98
C VAL A 123 -6.06 -15.13 -7.84
N LEU A 124 -5.34 -14.95 -8.94
CA LEU A 124 -3.97 -14.44 -8.95
C LEU A 124 -3.05 -15.20 -7.97
N GLY A 125 -3.33 -16.50 -7.78
CA GLY A 125 -2.51 -17.42 -7.00
C GLY A 125 -1.37 -18.01 -7.82
N ASN A 126 -0.80 -19.13 -7.29
CA ASN A 126 0.38 -19.80 -7.89
C ASN A 126 1.64 -18.91 -7.90
N VAL A 127 1.73 -17.99 -6.95
CA VAL A 127 2.89 -17.12 -6.70
C VAL A 127 3.22 -17.10 -5.23
N SER A 128 4.49 -16.90 -4.88
CA SER A 128 4.90 -16.62 -3.51
C SER A 128 4.74 -15.14 -3.17
N CYS A 129 4.53 -14.82 -1.90
CA CYS A 129 4.83 -13.50 -1.39
C CYS A 129 6.36 -13.39 -1.27
N HIS A 130 6.98 -12.64 -2.16
CA HIS A 130 8.39 -12.76 -2.45
C HIS A 130 9.02 -11.39 -2.70
N ALA A 131 10.22 -11.18 -2.16
CA ALA A 131 11.08 -10.04 -2.44
C ALA A 131 12.36 -10.51 -3.14
N PHE A 132 12.65 -9.92 -4.29
CA PHE A 132 13.89 -10.08 -5.03
C PHE A 132 14.65 -8.76 -5.03
N LEU A 133 15.93 -8.79 -4.64
CA LEU A 133 16.82 -7.64 -4.63
C LEU A 133 18.04 -7.91 -5.48
N GLU A 134 18.49 -6.90 -6.23
CA GLU A 134 19.69 -6.91 -7.05
C GLU A 134 20.68 -5.85 -6.60
N PHE A 135 21.96 -6.22 -6.49
CA PHE A 135 23.06 -5.32 -6.20
C PHE A 135 24.17 -5.51 -7.24
N ARG A 136 24.86 -4.45 -7.57
CA ARG A 136 26.06 -4.49 -8.40
C ARG A 136 27.27 -4.32 -7.51
N THR A 137 28.17 -5.27 -7.56
CA THR A 137 29.29 -5.36 -6.63
C THR A 137 30.60 -5.68 -7.34
N ARG A 138 31.71 -5.52 -6.64
CA ARG A 138 33.06 -5.84 -7.14
C ARG A 138 33.85 -6.53 -6.04
N ASP A 139 34.81 -7.36 -6.46
CA ASP A 139 35.80 -7.97 -5.56
C ASP A 139 35.23 -8.78 -4.38
N VAL A 140 34.01 -9.33 -4.52
CA VAL A 140 33.40 -10.17 -3.51
C VAL A 140 34.04 -11.56 -3.53
N ASP A 141 34.47 -12.03 -2.35
CA ASP A 141 34.92 -13.40 -2.15
C ASP A 141 33.71 -14.35 -2.02
N PRO A 142 33.49 -15.28 -2.96
CA PRO A 142 32.34 -16.16 -2.95
C PRO A 142 32.32 -17.12 -1.75
N GLN A 143 33.49 -17.57 -1.28
CA GLN A 143 33.55 -18.49 -0.14
C GLN A 143 33.18 -17.79 1.16
N ARG A 144 33.69 -16.59 1.34
CA ARG A 144 33.36 -15.73 2.47
C ARG A 144 31.89 -15.34 2.48
N LEU A 145 31.32 -15.04 1.29
CA LEU A 145 29.90 -14.73 1.14
C LEU A 145 29.00 -15.93 1.48
N ALA A 146 29.35 -17.12 0.98
CA ALA A 146 28.64 -18.36 1.31
C ALA A 146 28.67 -18.66 2.81
N ALA A 147 29.83 -18.46 3.45
CA ALA A 147 29.98 -18.62 4.90
C ALA A 147 29.14 -17.61 5.68
N ALA A 148 29.09 -16.35 5.24
CA ALA A 148 28.25 -15.32 5.85
C ALA A 148 26.76 -15.66 5.73
N ALA A 149 26.29 -16.08 4.55
CA ALA A 149 24.92 -16.51 4.34
C ALA A 149 24.50 -17.67 5.25
N GLU A 150 25.38 -18.68 5.38
CA GLU A 150 25.12 -19.82 6.26
C GLU A 150 25.15 -19.43 7.73
N CYS A 151 26.07 -18.56 8.14
CA CYS A 151 26.16 -18.05 9.50
C CYS A 151 24.86 -17.34 9.92
N VAL A 152 24.34 -16.43 9.09
CA VAL A 152 23.08 -15.70 9.35
C VAL A 152 21.89 -16.67 9.32
N ARG A 153 21.86 -17.63 8.40
CA ARG A 153 20.83 -18.68 8.37
C ARG A 153 20.77 -19.50 9.64
N GLN A 154 21.92 -19.88 10.20
CA GLN A 154 21.98 -20.64 11.45
C GLN A 154 21.56 -19.80 12.66
N ARG A 155 21.90 -18.52 12.64
CA ARG A 155 21.56 -17.58 13.69
C ARG A 155 20.04 -17.38 13.83
N HIS A 156 19.31 -17.26 12.72
CA HIS A 156 17.88 -16.94 12.73
C HIS A 156 17.00 -18.17 12.44
N PRO A 157 16.20 -18.62 13.42
CA PRO A 157 15.36 -19.81 13.27
C PRO A 157 14.43 -19.75 12.05
N MET A 158 13.77 -18.61 11.79
CA MET A 158 12.83 -18.50 10.69
C MET A 158 13.47 -18.58 9.30
N LEU A 159 14.78 -18.31 9.15
CA LEU A 159 15.50 -18.56 7.90
C LEU A 159 15.74 -20.08 7.63
N ARG A 160 15.36 -20.93 8.58
CA ARG A 160 15.36 -22.40 8.50
C ARG A 160 13.95 -22.99 8.62
N ALA A 161 12.92 -22.14 8.58
CA ALA A 161 11.54 -22.58 8.69
C ALA A 161 11.11 -23.34 7.43
N ARG A 162 10.40 -24.46 7.63
CA ARG A 162 9.61 -25.07 6.57
C ARG A 162 8.12 -24.77 6.78
N PHE A 163 7.40 -24.66 5.70
CA PHE A 163 5.96 -24.40 5.69
C PHE A 163 5.28 -25.58 5.00
N LEU A 164 4.47 -26.32 5.73
CA LEU A 164 3.82 -27.52 5.23
C LEU A 164 2.45 -27.71 5.93
N ASP A 165 1.44 -28.07 5.17
CA ASP A 165 0.08 -28.37 5.67
C ASP A 165 -0.51 -27.23 6.54
N GLY A 166 -0.25 -25.98 6.18
CA GLY A 166 -0.74 -24.82 6.92
C GLY A 166 -0.07 -24.57 8.27
N ARG A 167 1.08 -25.18 8.53
CA ARG A 167 1.90 -25.03 9.75
C ARG A 167 3.34 -24.67 9.39
N GLN A 168 4.05 -24.11 10.35
CA GLN A 168 5.47 -23.82 10.22
C GLN A 168 6.29 -24.57 11.25
N GLN A 169 7.52 -24.95 10.88
CA GLN A 169 8.44 -25.69 11.74
C GLN A 169 9.87 -25.28 11.46
N ILE A 170 10.66 -25.07 12.51
CA ILE A 170 12.08 -24.79 12.39
C ILE A 170 12.85 -26.08 12.15
N LEU A 171 13.64 -26.12 11.08
CA LEU A 171 14.50 -27.25 10.78
C LEU A 171 15.88 -27.04 11.45
N PRO A 172 16.43 -28.05 12.14
CA PRO A 172 17.80 -27.96 12.66
C PRO A 172 18.82 -27.73 11.53
N THR A 173 18.65 -28.44 10.43
CA THR A 173 19.50 -28.34 9.24
C THR A 173 18.63 -28.44 7.98
N PRO A 174 18.39 -27.31 7.25
CA PRO A 174 17.67 -27.35 5.98
C PRO A 174 18.43 -28.16 4.93
N PRO A 175 17.73 -28.98 4.11
CA PRO A 175 18.37 -29.85 3.12
C PRO A 175 18.92 -29.11 1.89
N LEU A 176 18.54 -27.85 1.68
CA LEU A 176 18.93 -27.05 0.53
C LEU A 176 19.95 -25.97 0.92
N SER A 177 20.86 -25.67 -0.01
CA SER A 177 21.77 -24.53 0.13
C SER A 177 21.01 -23.21 0.14
N CYS A 178 21.50 -22.24 0.89
CA CYS A 178 21.04 -20.84 0.83
C CYS A 178 21.94 -19.96 -0.04
N PHE A 179 22.91 -20.55 -0.75
CA PHE A 179 23.86 -19.83 -1.60
C PHE A 179 23.97 -20.48 -2.97
N ASP A 180 23.94 -19.65 -4.02
CA ASP A 180 24.12 -20.02 -5.42
C ASP A 180 25.28 -19.22 -6.03
N LEU A 181 26.19 -19.90 -6.73
CA LEU A 181 27.35 -19.27 -7.37
C LEU A 181 27.38 -19.64 -8.85
N GLN A 182 27.42 -18.65 -9.71
CA GLN A 182 27.63 -18.82 -11.13
C GLN A 182 28.86 -18.03 -11.59
N ASP A 183 29.66 -18.61 -12.48
CA ASP A 183 30.86 -17.96 -13.01
C ASP A 183 30.77 -17.83 -14.53
N TRP A 184 30.44 -16.60 -14.97
CA TRP A 184 30.26 -16.24 -16.39
C TRP A 184 31.41 -15.37 -16.92
N ARG A 185 32.53 -15.27 -16.20
CA ARG A 185 33.68 -14.43 -16.59
C ARG A 185 34.28 -14.77 -17.94
N THR A 186 34.03 -15.97 -18.45
CA THR A 186 34.50 -16.45 -19.76
C THR A 186 33.54 -16.16 -20.90
N LEU A 187 32.30 -15.74 -20.62
CA LEU A 187 31.31 -15.38 -21.61
C LEU A 187 31.63 -14.02 -22.25
N GLN A 188 31.06 -13.76 -23.43
CA GLN A 188 31.06 -12.42 -24.00
C GLN A 188 30.13 -11.51 -23.16
N VAL A 189 30.45 -10.23 -23.06
CA VAL A 189 29.71 -9.26 -22.23
C VAL A 189 28.21 -9.24 -22.56
N ASP A 190 27.87 -9.16 -23.85
CA ASP A 190 26.48 -9.13 -24.31
C ASP A 190 25.73 -10.45 -24.06
N GLU A 191 26.42 -11.58 -24.07
CA GLU A 191 25.86 -12.89 -23.74
C GLU A 191 25.59 -12.98 -22.24
N ALA A 192 26.57 -12.66 -21.42
CA ALA A 192 26.44 -12.66 -19.96
C ALA A 192 25.31 -11.72 -19.48
N GLU A 193 25.16 -10.54 -20.11
CA GLU A 193 24.09 -9.62 -19.74
C GLU A 193 22.70 -10.14 -20.15
N ARG A 194 22.57 -10.78 -21.32
CA ARG A 194 21.29 -11.44 -21.71
C ARG A 194 20.92 -12.60 -20.76
N ASP A 195 21.91 -13.43 -20.42
CA ASP A 195 21.71 -14.55 -19.51
C ASP A 195 21.38 -14.06 -18.10
N TRP A 196 21.99 -12.93 -17.67
CA TRP A 196 21.64 -12.27 -16.42
C TRP A 196 20.19 -11.78 -16.42
N GLN A 197 19.72 -11.11 -17.47
CA GLN A 197 18.33 -10.66 -17.56
C GLN A 197 17.35 -11.83 -17.50
N ALA A 198 17.66 -12.95 -18.13
CA ALA A 198 16.84 -14.16 -18.09
C ALA A 198 16.82 -14.79 -16.68
N LEU A 199 17.99 -14.91 -16.04
CA LEU A 199 18.12 -15.41 -14.67
C LEU A 199 17.38 -14.51 -13.67
N ARG A 200 17.58 -13.20 -13.79
CA ARG A 200 16.92 -12.19 -12.98
C ARG A 200 15.40 -12.29 -13.08
N ASP A 201 14.86 -12.31 -14.31
CA ASP A 201 13.42 -12.43 -14.53
C ASP A 201 12.86 -13.73 -13.95
N TRP A 202 13.60 -14.83 -14.07
CA TRP A 202 13.19 -16.10 -13.47
C TRP A 202 13.24 -16.06 -11.95
N ARG A 203 14.33 -15.58 -11.33
CA ARG A 203 14.51 -15.50 -9.88
C ARG A 203 13.53 -14.53 -9.22
N ALA A 204 13.22 -13.42 -9.88
CA ALA A 204 12.27 -12.43 -9.39
C ALA A 204 10.82 -12.96 -9.30
N HIS A 205 10.52 -14.06 -10.01
CA HIS A 205 9.18 -14.69 -10.01
C HIS A 205 9.20 -16.14 -9.51
N GLU A 206 10.31 -16.59 -8.93
CA GLU A 206 10.46 -17.95 -8.42
C GLU A 206 9.61 -18.16 -7.17
N CYS A 207 9.01 -19.34 -7.06
CA CYS A 207 8.46 -19.81 -5.79
C CYS A 207 9.51 -20.69 -5.09
N LEU A 208 10.14 -20.18 -4.05
CA LEU A 208 11.10 -20.94 -3.26
C LEU A 208 10.47 -22.21 -2.67
N ALA A 209 11.26 -23.27 -2.49
CA ALA A 209 10.81 -24.55 -1.95
C ALA A 209 10.65 -24.48 -0.42
N VAL A 210 9.66 -23.70 0.04
CA VAL A 210 9.41 -23.44 1.47
C VAL A 210 9.03 -24.71 2.24
N GLU A 211 8.43 -25.72 1.57
CA GLU A 211 8.13 -27.03 2.14
C GLU A 211 9.41 -27.81 2.49
N ARG A 212 10.54 -27.43 1.90
CA ARG A 212 11.85 -27.99 2.15
C ARG A 212 12.75 -27.06 3.00
N GLY A 213 12.19 -25.97 3.54
CA GLY A 213 12.90 -25.01 4.36
C GLY A 213 13.81 -24.05 3.57
N GLN A 214 13.54 -23.87 2.26
CA GLN A 214 14.21 -22.84 1.46
C GLN A 214 13.33 -21.60 1.44
N VAL A 215 13.55 -20.68 2.35
CA VAL A 215 12.83 -19.40 2.46
C VAL A 215 13.68 -18.21 2.06
N PHE A 216 14.98 -18.45 1.88
CA PHE A 216 15.99 -17.45 1.60
C PHE A 216 17.04 -18.06 0.66
N LEU A 217 17.46 -17.31 -0.35
CA LEU A 217 18.53 -17.68 -1.27
C LEU A 217 19.32 -16.44 -1.67
N LEU A 218 20.63 -16.48 -1.44
CA LEU A 218 21.59 -15.47 -1.86
C LEU A 218 22.39 -16.00 -3.05
N GLY A 219 22.57 -15.21 -4.09
CA GLY A 219 23.33 -15.63 -5.27
C GLY A 219 24.34 -14.62 -5.74
N LEU A 220 25.45 -15.11 -6.25
CA LEU A 220 26.51 -14.32 -6.86
C LEU A 220 26.79 -14.82 -8.28
N VAL A 221 26.66 -13.93 -9.25
CA VAL A 221 27.06 -14.18 -10.64
C VAL A 221 28.31 -13.37 -10.94
N ARG A 222 29.41 -14.06 -11.21
CA ARG A 222 30.69 -13.46 -11.60
C ARG A 222 30.60 -13.05 -13.07
N MET A 223 30.62 -11.76 -13.35
CA MET A 223 30.42 -11.22 -14.68
C MET A 223 31.74 -10.91 -15.42
N PRO A 224 31.76 -10.93 -16.76
CA PRO A 224 32.87 -10.36 -17.51
C PRO A 224 33.09 -8.89 -17.14
N GLY A 225 34.35 -8.48 -16.98
CA GLY A 225 34.67 -7.08 -16.62
C GLY A 225 34.64 -6.77 -15.12
N GLY A 226 34.30 -7.75 -14.27
CA GLY A 226 34.48 -7.66 -12.80
C GLY A 226 33.42 -6.88 -12.05
N GLU A 227 32.32 -6.48 -12.68
CA GLU A 227 31.14 -5.96 -11.98
C GLU A 227 30.12 -7.07 -11.83
N ASP A 228 30.22 -7.80 -10.72
CA ASP A 228 29.41 -8.97 -10.43
C ASP A 228 27.95 -8.59 -10.07
N ARG A 229 27.04 -9.55 -10.22
CA ARG A 229 25.63 -9.42 -9.81
C ARG A 229 25.41 -10.21 -8.53
N LEU A 230 25.14 -9.50 -7.45
CA LEU A 230 24.66 -10.09 -6.19
C LEU A 230 23.14 -9.97 -6.15
N TRP A 231 22.45 -11.05 -5.81
CA TRP A 231 21.00 -11.05 -5.69
C TRP A 231 20.54 -11.81 -4.46
N LEU A 232 19.41 -11.37 -3.93
CA LEU A 232 18.75 -11.98 -2.77
C LEU A 232 17.30 -12.27 -3.13
N SER A 233 16.85 -13.50 -2.90
CA SER A 233 15.46 -13.94 -2.93
C SER A 233 15.02 -14.28 -1.52
N LEU A 234 13.90 -13.71 -1.05
CA LEU A 234 13.36 -13.93 0.28
C LEU A 234 11.84 -14.18 0.19
N ASP A 235 11.37 -15.30 0.73
CA ASP A 235 9.94 -15.56 0.87
C ASP A 235 9.41 -14.89 2.15
N LEU A 236 8.42 -14.02 1.99
CA LEU A 236 7.87 -13.23 3.09
C LEU A 236 6.97 -14.04 4.05
N LEU A 237 6.79 -15.35 3.81
CA LEU A 237 6.33 -16.26 4.87
C LEU A 237 7.28 -16.30 6.07
N ALA A 238 8.58 -16.10 5.85
CA ALA A 238 9.60 -16.19 6.89
C ALA A 238 10.08 -14.85 7.42
N ALA A 239 9.72 -13.73 6.77
CA ALA A 239 10.28 -12.42 7.09
C ALA A 239 9.38 -11.28 6.60
N ASP A 240 9.36 -10.17 7.32
CA ASP A 240 8.80 -8.89 6.87
C ASP A 240 9.91 -7.94 6.36
N VAL A 241 9.56 -6.71 6.00
CA VAL A 241 10.50 -5.71 5.48
C VAL A 241 11.57 -5.33 6.51
N GLU A 242 11.23 -5.22 7.80
CA GLU A 242 12.20 -4.94 8.84
C GLU A 242 13.13 -6.13 9.08
N SER A 243 12.61 -7.35 8.97
CA SER A 243 13.42 -8.57 8.96
C SER A 243 14.37 -8.62 7.77
N LEU A 244 13.93 -8.18 6.59
CA LEU A 244 14.80 -8.08 5.41
C LEU A 244 15.93 -7.09 5.65
N ARG A 245 15.64 -5.93 6.26
CA ARG A 245 16.66 -4.94 6.62
C ARG A 245 17.67 -5.50 7.64
N LEU A 246 17.17 -6.20 8.66
CA LEU A 246 18.04 -6.89 9.65
C LEU A 246 18.91 -7.96 8.97
N LEU A 247 18.33 -8.77 8.07
CA LEU A 247 19.05 -9.77 7.29
C LEU A 247 20.20 -9.14 6.48
N LEU A 248 19.95 -8.03 5.79
CA LEU A 248 20.98 -7.30 5.04
C LEU A 248 22.08 -6.79 5.99
N ALA A 249 21.70 -6.17 7.12
CA ALA A 249 22.67 -5.66 8.10
C ALA A 249 23.60 -6.77 8.61
N GLU A 250 23.04 -7.89 9.02
CA GLU A 250 23.82 -9.01 9.53
C GLU A 250 24.63 -9.75 8.47
N LEU A 251 24.15 -9.83 7.23
CA LEU A 251 24.95 -10.34 6.10
C LEU A 251 26.20 -9.47 5.87
N GLY A 252 26.05 -8.14 5.92
CA GLY A 252 27.19 -7.22 5.83
C GLY A 252 28.18 -7.42 6.97
N VAL A 253 27.72 -7.50 8.20
CA VAL A 253 28.56 -7.74 9.38
C VAL A 253 29.23 -9.11 9.29
N ALA A 254 28.48 -10.17 8.98
CA ALA A 254 29.00 -11.53 8.86
C ALA A 254 30.07 -11.66 7.77
N TYR A 255 29.94 -10.88 6.71
CA TYR A 255 30.93 -10.84 5.63
C TYR A 255 32.16 -10.01 6.02
N LEU A 256 32.02 -8.82 6.61
CA LEU A 256 33.14 -7.90 6.91
C LEU A 256 33.90 -8.28 8.19
N ALA A 257 33.17 -8.64 9.24
CA ALA A 257 33.69 -8.85 10.58
C ALA A 257 32.82 -9.89 11.35
N PRO A 258 32.91 -11.20 11.00
CA PRO A 258 32.01 -12.23 11.55
C PRO A 258 32.12 -12.34 13.09
N GLU A 259 33.24 -11.94 13.68
CA GLU A 259 33.44 -11.90 15.15
C GLU A 259 32.60 -10.82 15.85
N ARG A 260 32.01 -9.87 15.10
CA ARG A 260 31.14 -8.83 15.65
C ARG A 260 29.67 -9.20 15.61
N LEU A 261 29.33 -10.34 14.99
CA LEU A 261 27.96 -10.80 14.97
C LEU A 261 27.53 -11.17 16.39
N ALA A 262 26.42 -10.60 16.86
CA ALA A 262 25.92 -10.84 18.21
C ALA A 262 25.49 -12.32 18.42
N GLU A 263 25.26 -12.73 19.66
CA GLU A 263 24.68 -14.05 19.96
C GLU A 263 23.31 -14.23 19.32
N PRO A 264 22.88 -15.45 18.96
CA PRO A 264 21.56 -15.71 18.39
C PRO A 264 20.43 -15.15 19.25
N PRO A 265 19.32 -14.64 18.64
CA PRO A 265 18.18 -14.14 19.40
C PRO A 265 17.65 -15.18 20.38
N ALA A 266 17.48 -14.78 21.64
CA ALA A 266 16.92 -15.66 22.67
C ALA A 266 15.41 -15.90 22.50
N LEU A 267 14.72 -14.98 21.80
CA LEU A 267 13.28 -15.01 21.57
C LEU A 267 12.98 -15.71 20.25
N HIS A 268 11.93 -16.55 20.23
CA HIS A 268 11.43 -17.22 19.04
C HIS A 268 10.09 -16.63 18.58
N PHE A 269 9.84 -16.68 17.29
CA PHE A 269 8.58 -16.20 16.72
C PHE A 269 7.35 -16.94 17.26
N ALA A 270 7.47 -18.23 17.57
CA ALA A 270 6.41 -19.01 18.23
C ALA A 270 6.03 -18.44 19.61
N ASP A 271 7.03 -18.01 20.40
CA ASP A 271 6.82 -17.39 21.71
C ASP A 271 6.06 -16.07 21.56
N TYR A 272 6.43 -15.26 20.55
CA TYR A 272 5.73 -14.02 20.22
C TYR A 272 4.28 -14.27 19.83
N LEU A 273 3.98 -15.21 18.90
CA LEU A 273 2.63 -15.49 18.47
C LEU A 273 1.71 -15.92 19.62
N ALA A 274 2.19 -16.80 20.51
CA ALA A 274 1.46 -17.26 21.67
C ALA A 274 1.15 -16.12 22.66
N HIS A 275 2.14 -15.28 22.93
CA HIS A 275 1.98 -14.13 23.81
C HIS A 275 0.99 -13.10 23.25
N ARG A 276 1.13 -12.82 21.97
CA ARG A 276 0.30 -11.84 21.26
C ARG A 276 -1.18 -12.23 21.22
N ALA A 277 -1.48 -13.51 21.02
CA ALA A 277 -2.85 -14.01 21.04
C ALA A 277 -3.53 -13.80 22.41
N ALA A 278 -2.78 -13.97 23.50
CA ALA A 278 -3.31 -13.80 24.85
C ALA A 278 -3.56 -12.32 25.19
N GLN A 279 -2.64 -11.42 24.82
CA GLN A 279 -2.74 -9.99 25.13
C GLN A 279 -3.84 -9.27 24.36
N ARG A 280 -4.10 -9.69 23.12
CA ARG A 280 -5.01 -8.98 22.21
C ARG A 280 -6.50 -9.28 22.39
N ALA A 281 -6.88 -10.27 23.20
CA ALA A 281 -8.26 -10.74 23.24
C ALA A 281 -9.30 -9.62 23.51
N GLU A 282 -9.03 -8.75 24.49
CA GLU A 282 -9.94 -7.64 24.81
C GLU A 282 -9.91 -6.52 23.76
N ALA A 283 -8.73 -6.12 23.32
CA ALA A 283 -8.56 -5.11 22.25
C ALA A 283 -9.18 -5.61 20.93
N ALA A 284 -9.02 -6.90 20.60
CA ALA A 284 -9.63 -7.53 19.43
C ALA A 284 -11.17 -7.51 19.50
N ALA A 285 -11.77 -7.72 20.68
CA ALA A 285 -13.22 -7.65 20.84
C ALA A 285 -13.74 -6.21 20.54
N ARG A 286 -13.11 -5.17 21.11
CA ARG A 286 -13.47 -3.78 20.83
C ARG A 286 -13.28 -3.40 19.35
N ALA A 287 -12.16 -3.79 18.77
CA ALA A 287 -11.86 -3.53 17.36
C ALA A 287 -12.83 -4.26 16.44
N ARG A 288 -13.23 -5.50 16.81
CA ARG A 288 -14.23 -6.26 16.08
C ARG A 288 -15.58 -5.53 16.05
N ASP A 289 -16.07 -5.05 17.19
CA ASP A 289 -17.34 -4.32 17.28
C ASP A 289 -17.32 -3.06 16.40
N TYR A 290 -16.22 -2.30 16.42
CA TYR A 290 -16.00 -1.14 15.55
C TYR A 290 -16.13 -1.50 14.06
N TRP A 291 -15.48 -2.58 13.61
CA TRP A 291 -15.53 -3.01 12.22
C TRP A 291 -16.88 -3.58 11.83
N LEU A 292 -17.54 -4.34 12.71
CA LEU A 292 -18.87 -4.91 12.44
C LEU A 292 -19.95 -3.84 12.26
N GLU A 293 -19.90 -2.76 13.03
CA GLU A 293 -20.81 -1.62 12.86
C GLU A 293 -20.61 -0.93 11.50
N ARG A 294 -19.38 -0.92 10.99
CA ARG A 294 -19.02 -0.28 9.73
C ARG A 294 -19.23 -1.16 8.49
N LEU A 295 -19.24 -2.48 8.63
CA LEU A 295 -19.36 -3.44 7.52
C LEU A 295 -20.43 -3.08 6.47
N PRO A 296 -21.67 -2.69 6.84
CA PRO A 296 -22.69 -2.37 5.86
C PRO A 296 -22.38 -1.15 4.97
N ARG A 297 -21.45 -0.29 5.42
CA ARG A 297 -21.07 0.97 4.75
C ARG A 297 -19.65 0.95 4.19
N LEU A 298 -18.90 -0.14 4.41
CA LEU A 298 -17.57 -0.26 3.86
C LEU A 298 -17.63 -0.28 2.34
N PRO A 299 -16.85 0.57 1.65
CA PRO A 299 -16.71 0.47 0.19
C PRO A 299 -16.04 -0.85 -0.21
N ASP A 300 -15.94 -1.12 -1.50
CA ASP A 300 -15.19 -2.24 -2.06
C ASP A 300 -13.82 -1.75 -2.57
N ALA A 301 -13.10 -2.60 -3.29
CA ALA A 301 -11.89 -2.25 -4.01
C ALA A 301 -12.08 -1.03 -4.94
N PRO A 302 -11.02 -0.27 -5.26
CA PRO A 302 -11.12 0.74 -6.30
C PRO A 302 -11.48 0.07 -7.64
N ALA A 303 -12.59 0.51 -8.24
CA ALA A 303 -13.12 -0.01 -9.51
C ALA A 303 -12.28 0.52 -10.69
N LEU A 304 -11.02 0.10 -10.77
CA LEU A 304 -10.08 0.47 -11.82
C LEU A 304 -10.43 -0.25 -13.14
N PRO A 305 -10.12 0.35 -14.31
CA PRO A 305 -10.25 -0.34 -15.58
C PRO A 305 -9.35 -1.58 -15.62
N LEU A 306 -9.92 -2.74 -15.89
CA LEU A 306 -9.21 -4.00 -16.07
C LEU A 306 -9.26 -4.43 -17.55
N ALA A 307 -8.16 -4.97 -18.06
CA ALA A 307 -8.08 -5.53 -19.41
C ALA A 307 -8.70 -6.92 -19.47
N CYS A 308 -8.68 -7.64 -18.36
CA CYS A 308 -9.28 -8.97 -18.23
C CYS A 308 -9.72 -9.22 -16.79
N ALA A 309 -10.53 -10.24 -16.58
CA ALA A 309 -10.91 -10.67 -15.25
C ALA A 309 -9.67 -11.27 -14.53
N PRO A 310 -9.43 -10.93 -13.24
CA PRO A 310 -8.29 -11.45 -12.48
C PRO A 310 -8.18 -12.97 -12.50
N GLU A 311 -9.31 -13.67 -12.52
CA GLU A 311 -9.41 -15.14 -12.55
C GLU A 311 -8.87 -15.74 -13.87
N SER A 312 -8.75 -14.93 -14.92
CA SER A 312 -8.22 -15.39 -16.22
C SER A 312 -6.70 -15.48 -16.24
N ILE A 313 -6.01 -14.82 -15.30
CA ILE A 313 -4.55 -14.82 -15.21
C ILE A 313 -4.10 -15.99 -14.34
N ARG A 314 -3.63 -17.07 -14.98
CA ARG A 314 -3.24 -18.31 -14.28
C ARG A 314 -1.82 -18.32 -13.73
N GLN A 315 -0.94 -17.53 -14.30
CA GLN A 315 0.45 -17.36 -13.89
C GLN A 315 0.76 -15.87 -13.81
N PRO A 316 0.36 -15.21 -12.71
CA PRO A 316 0.61 -13.80 -12.55
C PRO A 316 2.11 -13.53 -12.53
N ARG A 317 2.51 -12.48 -13.22
CA ARG A 317 3.84 -11.88 -13.18
C ARG A 317 3.70 -10.43 -12.79
N THR A 318 4.64 -9.94 -12.03
CA THR A 318 4.63 -8.57 -11.56
C THR A 318 5.66 -7.75 -12.32
N ARG A 319 5.32 -6.49 -12.62
CA ARG A 319 6.22 -5.52 -13.20
C ARG A 319 6.28 -4.29 -12.32
N ARG A 320 7.51 -3.79 -12.11
CA ARG A 320 7.77 -2.60 -11.30
C ARG A 320 7.86 -1.35 -12.17
N LEU A 321 7.20 -0.29 -11.70
CA LEU A 321 7.48 1.11 -12.06
C LEU A 321 8.13 1.78 -10.86
N ALA A 322 9.19 2.52 -11.07
CA ALA A 322 9.92 3.16 -9.98
C ALA A 322 10.33 4.59 -10.35
N PHE A 323 10.38 5.45 -9.33
CA PHE A 323 10.86 6.82 -9.44
C PHE A 323 11.54 7.23 -8.14
N GLN A 324 12.70 7.85 -8.23
CA GLN A 324 13.45 8.36 -7.10
C GLN A 324 13.18 9.84 -6.92
N LEU A 325 12.49 10.22 -5.85
CA LEU A 325 12.45 11.62 -5.41
C LEU A 325 13.84 12.01 -4.90
N SER A 326 14.30 13.15 -5.34
CA SER A 326 15.58 13.70 -4.89
C SER A 326 15.54 14.07 -3.41
N ALA A 327 16.71 14.16 -2.79
CA ALA A 327 16.86 14.64 -1.41
C ALA A 327 16.21 16.04 -1.21
N GLY A 328 16.25 16.90 -2.23
CA GLY A 328 15.63 18.23 -2.18
C GLY A 328 14.10 18.17 -2.14
N GLU A 329 13.49 17.35 -2.99
CA GLU A 329 12.04 17.14 -3.04
C GLU A 329 11.55 16.45 -1.75
N SER A 330 12.25 15.42 -1.28
CA SER A 330 11.93 14.70 -0.06
C SER A 330 11.89 15.65 1.16
N ARG A 331 12.95 16.44 1.37
CA ARG A 331 12.99 17.44 2.46
C ARG A 331 11.96 18.56 2.33
N ARG A 332 11.51 18.90 1.12
CA ARG A 332 10.43 19.87 0.92
C ARG A 332 9.09 19.28 1.35
N LEU A 333 8.79 18.05 0.94
CA LEU A 333 7.57 17.37 1.36
C LEU A 333 7.53 17.13 2.87
N GLU A 334 8.64 16.74 3.50
CA GLU A 334 8.76 16.60 4.95
C GLU A 334 8.42 17.90 5.68
N ARG A 335 9.00 19.01 5.26
CA ARG A 335 8.72 20.33 5.88
C ARG A 335 7.27 20.77 5.69
N LEU A 336 6.70 20.56 4.49
CA LEU A 336 5.31 20.91 4.22
C LEU A 336 4.34 20.02 5.00
N ALA A 337 4.64 18.73 5.12
CA ALA A 337 3.87 17.80 5.94
C ALA A 337 3.84 18.26 7.40
N ALA A 338 5.00 18.60 7.99
CA ALA A 338 5.10 19.13 9.33
C ALA A 338 4.31 20.44 9.50
N GLN A 339 4.41 21.39 8.55
CA GLN A 339 3.66 22.65 8.58
C GLN A 339 2.14 22.45 8.61
N HIS A 340 1.64 21.39 7.96
CA HIS A 340 0.21 21.04 7.95
C HIS A 340 -0.21 20.07 9.06
N GLY A 341 0.71 19.62 9.93
CA GLY A 341 0.47 18.67 11.01
C GLY A 341 0.08 17.27 10.51
N VAL A 342 0.71 16.82 9.41
CA VAL A 342 0.48 15.50 8.83
C VAL A 342 1.78 14.74 8.65
N THR A 343 1.71 13.40 8.69
CA THR A 343 2.87 12.54 8.45
C THR A 343 3.17 12.44 6.96
N LEU A 344 4.43 12.22 6.64
CA LEU A 344 4.88 12.04 5.25
C LEU A 344 4.19 10.82 4.59
N SER A 345 4.00 9.73 5.34
CA SER A 345 3.23 8.56 4.87
C SER A 345 1.79 8.92 4.48
N SER A 346 1.15 9.82 5.25
CA SER A 346 -0.21 10.31 4.91
C SER A 346 -0.22 11.16 3.65
N VAL A 347 0.84 11.93 3.38
CA VAL A 347 0.99 12.71 2.15
C VAL A 347 1.04 11.78 0.93
N PHE A 348 1.91 10.78 0.96
CA PHE A 348 2.04 9.81 -0.13
C PHE A 348 0.77 8.97 -0.31
N GLY A 349 0.19 8.50 0.79
CA GLY A 349 -1.04 7.70 0.74
C GLY A 349 -2.23 8.49 0.22
N CYS A 350 -2.39 9.75 0.62
CA CYS A 350 -3.45 10.62 0.11
C CYS A 350 -3.26 10.91 -1.39
N ALA A 351 -2.04 11.22 -1.83
CA ALA A 351 -1.73 11.44 -3.23
C ALA A 351 -2.02 10.18 -4.07
N PHE A 352 -1.66 8.98 -3.56
CA PHE A 352 -1.99 7.71 -4.18
C PHE A 352 -3.50 7.49 -4.27
N ALA A 353 -4.24 7.72 -3.19
CA ALA A 353 -5.70 7.59 -3.16
C ALA A 353 -6.40 8.55 -4.14
N LEU A 354 -5.90 9.78 -4.30
CA LEU A 354 -6.41 10.75 -5.30
C LEU A 354 -6.19 10.24 -6.72
N VAL A 355 -5.04 9.64 -7.01
CA VAL A 355 -4.77 9.03 -8.32
C VAL A 355 -5.72 7.86 -8.56
N LEU A 356 -5.87 6.95 -7.60
CA LEU A 356 -6.82 5.84 -7.74
C LEU A 356 -8.25 6.34 -7.97
N ALA A 357 -8.70 7.34 -7.20
CA ALA A 357 -10.03 7.94 -7.37
C ALA A 357 -10.25 8.54 -8.77
N ARG A 358 -9.17 9.06 -9.39
CA ARG A 358 -9.23 9.66 -10.74
C ARG A 358 -9.53 8.64 -11.84
N TRP A 359 -9.06 7.38 -11.66
CA TRP A 359 -9.25 6.29 -12.63
C TRP A 359 -10.29 5.25 -12.19
N SER A 360 -10.77 5.32 -10.96
CA SER A 360 -11.85 4.46 -10.46
C SER A 360 -13.25 5.01 -10.83
N GLU A 361 -14.23 4.12 -10.96
CA GLU A 361 -15.64 4.50 -11.12
C GLU A 361 -16.21 5.16 -9.86
N SER A 362 -15.63 4.87 -8.69
CA SER A 362 -16.00 5.45 -7.40
C SER A 362 -14.80 6.15 -6.77
N ALA A 363 -15.04 7.29 -6.14
CA ALA A 363 -14.06 7.97 -5.29
C ALA A 363 -14.00 7.41 -3.85
N GLU A 364 -14.80 6.38 -3.55
CA GLU A 364 -14.83 5.67 -2.29
C GLU A 364 -14.37 4.23 -2.49
N PHE A 365 -13.33 3.80 -1.77
CA PHE A 365 -12.75 2.46 -1.90
C PHE A 365 -11.93 2.09 -0.68
N LEU A 366 -11.57 0.79 -0.58
CA LEU A 366 -10.65 0.25 0.42
C LEU A 366 -9.23 0.16 -0.13
N LEU A 367 -8.27 0.53 0.69
CA LEU A 367 -6.86 0.17 0.54
C LEU A 367 -6.47 -0.85 1.61
N ASN A 368 -5.54 -1.72 1.24
CA ASN A 368 -4.86 -2.61 2.16
C ASN A 368 -3.54 -1.95 2.59
N VAL A 369 -3.35 -1.80 3.89
CA VAL A 369 -2.17 -1.13 4.45
C VAL A 369 -1.44 -2.12 5.37
N PRO A 370 -0.26 -2.62 5.00
CA PRO A 370 0.55 -3.44 5.88
C PRO A 370 1.16 -2.59 6.99
N LEU A 371 1.14 -3.14 8.21
CA LEU A 371 1.85 -2.64 9.38
C LEU A 371 2.76 -3.74 9.92
N PHE A 372 3.87 -3.35 10.54
CA PHE A 372 4.80 -4.27 11.18
C PHE A 372 4.55 -4.25 12.68
N ASP A 373 3.95 -5.34 13.17
CA ASP A 373 3.48 -5.48 14.55
C ASP A 373 4.62 -5.96 15.49
N ARG A 374 5.74 -5.25 15.49
CA ARG A 374 6.89 -5.49 16.37
C ARG A 374 6.70 -4.75 17.68
N HIS A 375 5.79 -5.24 18.53
CA HIS A 375 5.47 -4.55 19.78
C HIS A 375 6.63 -4.51 20.75
N ALA A 376 6.86 -3.33 21.29
CA ALA A 376 8.02 -2.96 22.10
C ALA A 376 7.97 -3.43 23.56
N ASP A 377 7.07 -4.35 23.95
CA ASP A 377 7.05 -4.91 25.31
C ASP A 377 8.36 -5.66 25.64
N ASP A 378 9.03 -6.16 24.60
CA ASP A 378 10.31 -6.82 24.71
C ASP A 378 11.25 -6.34 23.59
N PRO A 379 12.30 -5.57 23.89
CA PRO A 379 13.23 -5.03 22.89
C PRO A 379 13.93 -6.12 22.07
N ARG A 380 14.00 -7.37 22.57
CA ARG A 380 14.57 -8.50 21.83
C ARG A 380 13.78 -8.87 20.57
N ILE A 381 12.53 -8.43 20.45
CA ILE A 381 11.72 -8.62 19.22
C ILE A 381 12.40 -7.95 18.02
N GLY A 382 13.06 -6.82 18.21
CA GLY A 382 13.82 -6.12 17.17
C GLY A 382 14.96 -6.96 16.56
N GLU A 383 15.45 -7.96 17.28
CA GLU A 383 16.53 -8.86 16.84
C GLU A 383 16.02 -10.11 16.09
N VAL A 384 14.70 -10.32 16.05
CA VAL A 384 14.10 -11.53 15.48
C VAL A 384 13.73 -11.31 14.01
N ILE A 385 14.24 -12.16 13.13
CA ILE A 385 13.76 -12.29 11.76
C ILE A 385 12.51 -13.17 11.77
N ALA A 386 11.35 -12.59 11.38
CA ALA A 386 10.07 -13.29 11.16
C ALA A 386 9.08 -12.37 10.45
N ASP A 387 7.93 -12.88 10.04
CA ASP A 387 6.83 -12.08 9.48
C ASP A 387 5.91 -11.54 10.60
N PHE A 388 6.15 -10.30 11.00
CA PHE A 388 5.31 -9.57 11.96
C PHE A 388 4.24 -8.72 11.27
N THR A 389 4.00 -8.95 9.99
CA THR A 389 3.04 -8.16 9.24
C THR A 389 1.61 -8.37 9.77
N THR A 390 0.91 -7.29 9.97
CA THR A 390 -0.54 -7.23 10.09
C THR A 390 -1.11 -6.33 9.01
N LEU A 391 -2.36 -6.53 8.64
CA LEU A 391 -3.00 -5.78 7.56
C LEU A 391 -4.15 -4.95 8.10
N LEU A 392 -4.23 -3.70 7.67
CA LEU A 392 -5.35 -2.80 7.94
C LEU A 392 -6.19 -2.59 6.69
N LEU A 393 -7.50 -2.41 6.87
CA LEU A 393 -8.36 -1.81 5.85
C LEU A 393 -8.43 -0.31 6.07
N LEU A 394 -8.10 0.46 5.06
CA LEU A 394 -8.21 1.91 5.08
C LEU A 394 -9.33 2.36 4.15
N GLU A 395 -10.37 2.97 4.73
CA GLU A 395 -11.43 3.61 3.97
C GLU A 395 -10.91 4.92 3.36
N CYS A 396 -10.89 5.00 2.04
CA CYS A 396 -10.61 6.20 1.28
C CYS A 396 -11.90 6.78 0.72
N ARG A 397 -12.13 8.07 0.98
CA ARG A 397 -13.28 8.84 0.47
C ARG A 397 -12.76 10.16 -0.08
N MET A 398 -12.43 10.17 -1.37
CA MET A 398 -11.82 11.32 -2.05
C MET A 398 -12.89 12.28 -2.56
N GLN A 399 -13.02 13.44 -1.92
CA GLN A 399 -14.01 14.45 -2.31
C GLN A 399 -13.43 15.38 -3.39
N ALA A 400 -14.19 15.61 -4.45
CA ALA A 400 -13.80 16.56 -5.49
C ALA A 400 -13.88 18.01 -4.97
N GLY A 401 -12.94 18.86 -5.39
CA GLY A 401 -12.94 20.29 -5.10
C GLY A 401 -12.42 20.69 -3.73
N VAL A 402 -12.05 19.75 -2.85
CA VAL A 402 -11.36 20.07 -1.59
C VAL A 402 -9.87 20.31 -1.84
N SER A 403 -9.23 21.13 -0.99
CA SER A 403 -7.79 21.35 -1.04
C SER A 403 -7.01 20.07 -0.68
N PHE A 404 -5.76 19.97 -1.14
CA PHE A 404 -4.92 18.84 -0.75
C PHE A 404 -4.69 18.80 0.77
N ALA A 405 -4.55 19.97 1.40
CA ALA A 405 -4.39 20.10 2.85
C ALA A 405 -5.58 19.49 3.63
N GLU A 406 -6.81 19.68 3.16
CA GLU A 406 -8.01 19.08 3.77
C GLU A 406 -8.11 17.58 3.49
N ALA A 407 -7.79 17.17 2.26
CA ALA A 407 -7.82 15.77 1.84
C ALA A 407 -6.83 14.92 2.64
N VAL A 408 -5.57 15.39 2.80
CA VAL A 408 -4.53 14.66 3.55
C VAL A 408 -4.85 14.58 5.05
N LYS A 409 -5.40 15.62 5.65
CA LYS A 409 -5.86 15.58 7.04
C LYS A 409 -7.01 14.59 7.24
N SER A 410 -7.92 14.50 6.27
CA SER A 410 -8.98 13.50 6.30
C SER A 410 -8.46 12.08 6.14
N PHE A 411 -7.55 11.86 5.19
CA PHE A 411 -6.86 10.59 4.99
C PHE A 411 -6.12 10.16 6.27
N GLN A 412 -5.36 11.06 6.88
CA GLN A 412 -4.63 10.78 8.13
C GLN A 412 -5.56 10.38 9.26
N ARG A 413 -6.69 11.09 9.47
CA ARG A 413 -7.67 10.69 10.50
C ARG A 413 -8.22 9.29 10.27
N ASN A 414 -8.52 8.93 9.03
CA ASN A 414 -8.99 7.58 8.70
C ASN A 414 -7.92 6.52 8.94
N LEU A 415 -6.67 6.82 8.57
CA LEU A 415 -5.52 5.94 8.84
C LEU A 415 -5.32 5.73 10.34
N HIS A 416 -5.34 6.79 11.13
CA HIS A 416 -5.21 6.71 12.58
C HIS A 416 -6.35 5.88 13.20
N GLY A 417 -7.60 6.12 12.77
CA GLY A 417 -8.73 5.31 13.23
C GLY A 417 -8.61 3.83 12.87
N ALA A 418 -8.04 3.50 11.72
CA ALA A 418 -7.77 2.11 11.34
C ALA A 418 -6.66 1.47 12.21
N ILE A 419 -5.60 2.24 12.51
CA ILE A 419 -4.51 1.82 13.41
C ILE A 419 -5.02 1.53 14.82
N ASP A 420 -5.88 2.38 15.39
CA ASP A 420 -6.47 2.16 16.71
C ASP A 420 -7.27 0.85 16.82
N HIS A 421 -7.75 0.34 15.67
CA HIS A 421 -8.52 -0.89 15.59
C HIS A 421 -7.77 -2.04 14.88
N ALA A 422 -6.42 -1.96 14.83
CA ALA A 422 -5.55 -2.98 14.22
C ALA A 422 -5.60 -4.34 14.92
N ALA A 423 -6.11 -4.40 16.16
CA ALA A 423 -6.26 -5.65 16.90
C ALA A 423 -7.24 -6.63 16.24
N PHE A 424 -8.14 -6.16 15.36
CA PHE A 424 -8.97 -6.99 14.48
C PHE A 424 -8.55 -6.71 13.02
N PRO A 425 -7.60 -7.51 12.48
CA PRO A 425 -6.92 -7.18 11.23
C PRO A 425 -7.83 -7.34 10.00
N ALA A 426 -7.39 -6.74 8.88
CA ALA A 426 -8.11 -6.70 7.61
C ALA A 426 -8.68 -8.07 7.17
N LEU A 427 -7.89 -9.13 7.29
CA LEU A 427 -8.31 -10.47 6.88
C LEU A 427 -9.52 -10.99 7.68
N GLU A 428 -9.59 -10.67 8.97
CA GLU A 428 -10.74 -11.02 9.81
C GLU A 428 -11.97 -10.19 9.44
N VAL A 429 -11.79 -8.90 9.15
CA VAL A 429 -12.87 -8.02 8.67
C VAL A 429 -13.45 -8.56 7.35
N LEU A 430 -12.58 -8.90 6.39
CA LEU A 430 -13.00 -9.46 5.09
C LEU A 430 -13.67 -10.82 5.21
N ARG A 431 -13.19 -11.70 6.11
CA ARG A 431 -13.84 -12.98 6.42
C ARG A 431 -15.24 -12.77 6.99
N GLU A 432 -15.40 -11.83 7.91
CA GLU A 432 -16.68 -11.54 8.54
C GLU A 432 -17.66 -10.90 7.53
N ALA A 433 -17.19 -9.99 6.67
CA ALA A 433 -17.97 -9.45 5.57
C ALA A 433 -18.53 -10.56 4.65
N ARG A 434 -17.69 -11.54 4.33
CA ARG A 434 -18.09 -12.70 3.53
C ARG A 434 -19.13 -13.56 4.25
N ARG A 435 -18.97 -13.80 5.58
CA ARG A 435 -19.94 -14.55 6.39
C ARG A 435 -21.31 -13.88 6.43
N GLN A 436 -21.35 -12.55 6.43
CA GLN A 436 -22.58 -11.77 6.41
C GLN A 436 -23.18 -11.58 5.00
N GLY A 437 -22.64 -12.25 3.98
CA GLY A 437 -23.12 -12.15 2.61
C GLY A 437 -22.80 -10.81 1.91
N GLN A 438 -21.86 -10.05 2.45
CA GLN A 438 -21.39 -8.77 1.92
C GLN A 438 -19.87 -8.83 1.63
N PRO A 439 -19.43 -9.69 0.69
CA PRO A 439 -18.00 -9.82 0.41
C PRO A 439 -17.40 -8.48 0.00
N ARG A 440 -16.21 -8.20 0.50
CA ARG A 440 -15.38 -7.05 0.13
C ARG A 440 -14.01 -7.54 -0.28
N SER A 441 -13.31 -6.72 -1.05
CA SER A 441 -11.92 -6.97 -1.45
C SER A 441 -11.07 -5.72 -1.30
N ALA A 442 -9.77 -5.90 -1.10
CA ALA A 442 -8.81 -4.80 -1.01
C ALA A 442 -7.49 -5.23 -1.71
N PRO A 443 -7.51 -5.39 -3.05
CA PRO A 443 -6.36 -5.91 -3.80
C PRO A 443 -5.32 -4.82 -4.15
N VAL A 444 -5.52 -3.60 -3.71
CA VAL A 444 -4.57 -2.49 -3.88
C VAL A 444 -3.93 -2.18 -2.53
N VAL A 445 -2.60 -2.26 -2.51
CA VAL A 445 -1.78 -2.10 -1.30
C VAL A 445 -1.11 -0.74 -1.28
N PHE A 446 -1.03 -0.14 -0.11
CA PHE A 446 -0.20 1.02 0.18
C PHE A 446 0.74 0.69 1.34
N ALA A 447 2.02 0.46 1.05
CA ALA A 447 3.07 0.13 2.02
C ALA A 447 4.05 1.31 2.16
N SER A 448 4.16 1.85 3.38
CA SER A 448 5.09 2.93 3.70
C SER A 448 6.21 2.41 4.58
N ASN A 449 7.43 2.31 4.01
CA ASN A 449 8.64 1.85 4.70
C ASN A 449 9.64 3.03 4.82
N LEU A 450 9.16 4.15 5.37
CA LEU A 450 9.90 5.40 5.52
C LEU A 450 10.61 5.50 6.87
N GLY A 451 11.20 4.43 7.37
CA GLY A 451 12.05 4.47 8.57
C GLY A 451 13.24 5.43 8.41
N GLU A 452 13.85 5.85 9.54
CA GLU A 452 14.99 6.82 9.51
C GLU A 452 16.23 6.25 8.84
N GLU A 453 16.53 4.99 9.10
CA GLU A 453 17.63 4.33 8.43
C GLU A 453 17.25 3.98 7.00
N GLY A 454 18.19 4.16 6.07
CA GLY A 454 17.98 3.76 4.68
C GLY A 454 17.64 2.27 4.57
N PHE A 455 16.91 1.92 3.52
CA PHE A 455 16.50 0.53 3.25
C PHE A 455 17.69 -0.44 3.21
N VAL A 456 18.84 -0.01 2.65
CA VAL A 456 20.10 -0.79 2.66
C VAL A 456 20.97 -0.32 3.82
N PRO A 457 21.21 -1.16 4.87
CA PRO A 457 22.06 -0.80 5.99
C PRO A 457 23.52 -0.54 5.60
N ALA A 458 24.20 0.33 6.34
CA ALA A 458 25.56 0.74 6.05
C ALA A 458 26.53 -0.45 5.92
N ALA A 459 26.48 -1.41 6.85
CA ALA A 459 27.36 -2.59 6.82
C ALA A 459 27.21 -3.42 5.53
N PHE A 460 25.99 -3.54 5.01
CA PHE A 460 25.75 -4.23 3.74
C PHE A 460 26.25 -3.41 2.56
N ARG A 461 25.95 -2.12 2.55
CA ARG A 461 26.37 -1.20 1.50
C ARG A 461 27.90 -1.11 1.39
N ASP A 462 28.58 -1.07 2.52
CA ASP A 462 30.05 -1.05 2.58
C ASP A 462 30.66 -2.33 2.03
N ALA A 463 29.96 -3.46 2.17
CA ALA A 463 30.41 -4.77 1.68
C ALA A 463 30.08 -5.00 0.19
N PHE A 464 28.89 -4.58 -0.25
CA PHE A 464 28.29 -5.06 -1.51
C PHE A 464 27.75 -3.94 -2.41
N GLY A 465 27.71 -2.70 -1.95
CA GLY A 465 27.16 -1.57 -2.70
C GLY A 465 25.68 -1.28 -2.42
N ASP A 466 25.16 -0.31 -3.16
CA ASP A 466 23.77 0.15 -3.05
C ASP A 466 22.80 -0.80 -3.80
N LEU A 467 21.52 -0.72 -3.44
CA LEU A 467 20.44 -1.39 -4.16
C LEU A 467 20.41 -0.91 -5.61
N HIS A 468 20.49 -1.86 -6.54
CA HIS A 468 20.39 -1.56 -7.97
C HIS A 468 18.95 -1.66 -8.46
N ASP A 469 18.27 -2.76 -8.09
CA ASP A 469 16.88 -2.99 -8.45
C ASP A 469 16.21 -3.93 -7.44
N MET A 470 14.90 -3.92 -7.39
CA MET A 470 14.12 -4.86 -6.59
C MET A 470 12.75 -5.10 -7.24
N LEU A 471 12.19 -6.26 -6.97
CA LEU A 471 10.82 -6.60 -7.30
C LEU A 471 10.17 -7.27 -6.10
N SER A 472 8.93 -6.87 -5.81
CA SER A 472 8.10 -7.58 -4.84
C SER A 472 6.87 -8.14 -5.55
N GLN A 473 6.45 -9.33 -5.14
CA GLN A 473 5.18 -9.87 -5.62
C GLN A 473 4.41 -10.45 -4.43
N THR A 474 3.10 -10.23 -4.45
CA THR A 474 2.18 -10.68 -3.39
C THR A 474 0.98 -11.33 -4.05
N PRO A 475 0.58 -12.56 -3.64
CA PRO A 475 -0.62 -13.20 -4.16
C PRO A 475 -1.85 -12.33 -3.98
N GLN A 476 -2.80 -12.39 -4.94
CA GLN A 476 -4.10 -11.69 -4.88
C GLN A 476 -4.03 -10.15 -4.89
N VAL A 477 -2.86 -9.56 -5.02
CA VAL A 477 -2.66 -8.11 -5.13
C VAL A 477 -2.62 -7.70 -6.60
N TRP A 478 -3.36 -6.64 -6.95
CA TRP A 478 -3.41 -6.07 -8.30
C TRP A 478 -2.31 -5.05 -8.53
N LEU A 479 -2.13 -4.20 -7.51
CA LEU A 479 -1.20 -3.08 -7.49
C LEU A 479 -0.70 -2.90 -6.06
N ASP A 480 0.62 -2.94 -5.90
CA ASP A 480 1.32 -2.73 -4.63
C ASP A 480 2.17 -1.46 -4.74
N HIS A 481 1.79 -0.44 -3.95
CA HIS A 481 2.54 0.79 -3.83
C HIS A 481 3.47 0.71 -2.62
N GLN A 482 4.75 0.85 -2.84
CA GLN A 482 5.79 0.78 -1.82
C GLN A 482 6.64 2.05 -1.80
N LEU A 483 6.99 2.48 -0.59
CA LEU A 483 7.87 3.61 -0.32
C LEU A 483 9.08 3.12 0.46
N TYR A 484 10.28 3.57 0.05
CA TYR A 484 11.53 3.26 0.74
C TYR A 484 12.41 4.50 0.82
N ARG A 485 13.12 4.67 1.93
CA ARG A 485 14.19 5.65 2.00
C ARG A 485 15.47 5.05 1.39
N VAL A 486 15.96 5.63 0.31
CA VAL A 486 17.17 5.18 -0.39
C VAL A 486 18.13 6.36 -0.53
N GLY A 487 19.29 6.28 0.10
CA GLY A 487 20.17 7.43 0.29
C GLY A 487 19.43 8.56 1.00
N ASP A 488 19.58 9.79 0.52
CA ASP A 488 18.88 10.98 1.06
C ASP A 488 17.50 11.21 0.41
N GLY A 489 17.05 10.33 -0.45
CA GLY A 489 15.80 10.46 -1.20
C GLY A 489 14.79 9.38 -0.86
N ILE A 490 13.64 9.43 -1.55
CA ILE A 490 12.57 8.45 -1.39
C ILE A 490 12.32 7.74 -2.71
N LEU A 491 12.43 6.41 -2.69
CA LEU A 491 12.06 5.56 -3.81
C LEU A 491 10.56 5.29 -3.74
N LEU A 492 9.86 5.65 -4.82
CA LEU A 492 8.47 5.31 -5.08
C LEU A 492 8.45 4.08 -6.01
N ALA A 493 7.78 3.02 -5.62
CA ALA A 493 7.68 1.81 -6.41
C ALA A 493 6.23 1.32 -6.51
N TRP A 494 5.81 0.99 -7.72
CA TRP A 494 4.52 0.35 -7.99
C TRP A 494 4.77 -1.00 -8.66
N ASP A 495 4.36 -2.05 -7.99
CA ASP A 495 4.35 -3.41 -8.51
C ASP A 495 2.94 -3.76 -8.99
N SER A 496 2.76 -4.03 -10.28
CA SER A 496 1.46 -4.32 -10.87
C SER A 496 1.47 -5.64 -11.62
N VAL A 497 0.33 -6.35 -11.61
CA VAL A 497 0.17 -7.61 -12.34
C VAL A 497 0.13 -7.35 -13.84
N VAL A 498 1.04 -7.97 -14.57
CA VAL A 498 1.16 -7.86 -16.02
C VAL A 498 -0.10 -8.38 -16.71
N GLY A 499 -0.65 -7.59 -17.63
CA GLY A 499 -1.84 -7.96 -18.40
C GLY A 499 -3.18 -7.79 -17.66
N LEU A 500 -3.19 -7.44 -16.39
CA LEU A 500 -4.41 -7.18 -15.64
C LEU A 500 -5.04 -5.84 -16.03
N PHE A 501 -4.24 -4.82 -16.23
CA PHE A 501 -4.68 -3.48 -16.61
C PHE A 501 -4.54 -3.24 -18.11
N PRO A 502 -5.32 -2.33 -18.71
CA PRO A 502 -5.09 -1.86 -20.07
C PRO A 502 -3.64 -1.38 -20.26
N GLU A 503 -3.09 -1.65 -21.44
CA GLU A 503 -1.72 -1.25 -21.78
C GLU A 503 -1.50 0.25 -21.57
N GLY A 504 -0.41 0.60 -20.89
CA GLY A 504 -0.04 1.99 -20.57
C GLY A 504 -0.83 2.63 -19.43
N LEU A 505 -1.84 1.96 -18.86
CA LEU A 505 -2.63 2.54 -17.75
C LEU A 505 -1.81 2.65 -16.46
N PRO A 506 -1.10 1.61 -15.97
CA PRO A 506 -0.28 1.74 -14.76
C PRO A 506 0.79 2.84 -14.89
N GLU A 507 1.44 2.94 -16.05
CA GLU A 507 2.43 3.97 -16.35
C GLU A 507 1.82 5.36 -16.29
N THR A 508 0.67 5.55 -16.91
CA THR A 508 -0.05 6.83 -16.92
C THR A 508 -0.48 7.27 -15.52
N MET A 509 -0.96 6.33 -14.70
CA MET A 509 -1.33 6.58 -13.32
C MET A 509 -0.10 6.92 -12.47
N PHE A 510 1.00 6.19 -12.67
CA PHE A 510 2.25 6.42 -11.96
C PHE A 510 2.87 7.78 -12.30
N GLU A 511 2.89 8.16 -13.58
CA GLU A 511 3.31 9.50 -14.02
C GLU A 511 2.47 10.61 -13.39
N ALA A 512 1.14 10.42 -13.32
CA ALA A 512 0.23 11.37 -12.67
C ALA A 512 0.51 11.47 -11.17
N TYR A 513 0.85 10.36 -10.50
CA TYR A 513 1.24 10.31 -9.10
C TYR A 513 2.53 11.08 -8.84
N VAL A 514 3.60 10.79 -9.59
CA VAL A 514 4.88 11.49 -9.50
C VAL A 514 4.70 12.99 -9.76
N GLY A 515 3.97 13.35 -10.83
CA GLY A 515 3.69 14.74 -11.17
C GLY A 515 2.86 15.48 -10.11
N LEU A 516 1.95 14.78 -9.40
CA LEU A 516 1.24 15.36 -8.25
C LEU A 516 2.21 15.66 -7.11
N LEU A 517 3.04 14.69 -6.72
CA LEU A 517 4.02 14.87 -5.64
C LEU A 517 5.00 16.01 -5.93
N GLN A 518 5.47 16.12 -7.18
CA GLN A 518 6.35 17.23 -7.59
C GLN A 518 5.66 18.59 -7.47
N ARG A 519 4.40 18.71 -7.87
CA ARG A 519 3.62 19.94 -7.67
C ARG A 519 3.40 20.25 -6.17
N LEU A 520 3.20 19.23 -5.35
CA LEU A 520 3.07 19.41 -3.89
C LEU A 520 4.37 19.93 -3.24
N CYS A 521 5.55 19.72 -3.84
CA CYS A 521 6.78 20.36 -3.41
C CYS A 521 6.76 21.89 -3.59
N ASP A 522 5.93 22.42 -4.49
CA ASP A 522 5.84 23.86 -4.80
C ASP A 522 4.75 24.60 -3.98
N SER A 523 4.29 24.01 -2.88
CA SER A 523 3.36 24.64 -1.90
C SER A 523 1.92 24.81 -2.40
N ALA A 524 1.43 23.96 -3.31
CA ALA A 524 0.05 24.00 -3.84
C ALA A 524 -1.01 23.34 -2.93
N TRP A 525 -0.76 23.21 -1.62
CA TRP A 525 -1.61 22.42 -0.72
C TRP A 525 -2.97 23.05 -0.43
N GLU A 526 -3.10 24.37 -0.51
CA GLU A 526 -4.37 25.08 -0.30
C GLU A 526 -5.29 25.06 -1.53
N GLN A 527 -4.85 24.47 -2.63
CA GLN A 527 -5.63 24.34 -3.86
C GLN A 527 -6.18 22.92 -4.00
N PRO A 528 -7.29 22.73 -4.73
CA PRO A 528 -7.73 21.39 -5.10
C PRO A 528 -6.63 20.63 -5.82
N ALA A 529 -6.46 19.37 -5.45
CA ALA A 529 -5.47 18.49 -6.06
C ALA A 529 -5.99 17.99 -7.43
N ASP A 530 -6.06 18.90 -8.40
CA ASP A 530 -6.47 18.57 -9.75
C ASP A 530 -5.44 17.65 -10.41
N LEU A 531 -5.90 16.46 -10.80
CA LEU A 531 -5.15 15.54 -11.63
C LEU A 531 -5.57 15.76 -13.08
N PRO A 532 -4.75 16.45 -13.89
CA PRO A 532 -5.08 16.67 -15.29
C PRO A 532 -5.16 15.33 -16.02
N LEU A 533 -6.02 15.25 -17.04
CA LEU A 533 -5.98 14.11 -17.95
C LEU A 533 -4.60 14.03 -18.62
N PRO A 534 -4.09 12.83 -18.90
CA PRO A 534 -2.89 12.66 -19.71
C PRO A 534 -2.97 13.47 -21.02
N TRP A 535 -1.85 14.04 -21.42
CA TRP A 535 -1.82 14.93 -22.59
C TRP A 535 -2.44 14.30 -23.84
N ALA A 536 -2.18 13.03 -24.11
CA ALA A 536 -2.75 12.32 -25.27
C ALA A 536 -4.28 12.25 -25.19
N GLN A 537 -4.85 12.03 -23.99
CA GLN A 537 -6.29 12.01 -23.76
C GLN A 537 -6.89 13.44 -23.87
N GLN A 538 -6.19 14.46 -23.33
CA GLN A 538 -6.59 15.85 -23.48
C GLN A 538 -6.60 16.27 -24.95
N ALA A 539 -5.54 15.97 -25.70
CA ALA A 539 -5.44 16.27 -27.11
C ALA A 539 -6.54 15.60 -27.94
N ARG A 540 -6.81 14.31 -27.66
CA ARG A 540 -7.91 13.59 -28.32
C ARG A 540 -9.28 14.17 -27.97
N ARG A 541 -9.52 14.53 -26.72
CA ARG A 541 -10.75 15.18 -26.28
C ARG A 541 -10.91 16.55 -26.92
N ALA A 542 -9.85 17.34 -26.99
CA ALA A 542 -9.86 18.63 -27.67
C ALA A 542 -10.12 18.48 -29.16
N LEU A 543 -9.57 17.48 -29.84
CA LEU A 543 -9.81 17.16 -31.22
C LEU A 543 -11.29 16.79 -31.46
N LEU A 544 -11.86 15.95 -30.60
CA LEU A 544 -13.28 15.54 -30.72
C LEU A 544 -14.26 16.70 -30.45
N ASN A 545 -13.95 17.50 -29.42
CA ASN A 545 -14.81 18.63 -29.04
C ASN A 545 -14.55 19.90 -29.88
N GLY A 546 -13.39 20.04 -30.47
CA GLY A 546 -12.98 21.18 -31.30
C GLY A 546 -13.42 21.06 -32.75
N GLN A 547 -14.09 19.97 -33.15
CA GLN A 547 -14.72 19.93 -34.47
C GLN A 547 -15.82 21.00 -34.48
N PRO A 548 -15.73 21.99 -35.39
CA PRO A 548 -16.81 22.98 -35.48
C PRO A 548 -18.10 22.23 -35.75
N ALA A 549 -19.02 22.30 -34.80
CA ALA A 549 -20.39 21.90 -35.09
C ALA A 549 -20.81 22.77 -36.26
N CYS A 550 -20.96 22.15 -37.40
CA CYS A 550 -21.60 22.82 -38.55
C CYS A 550 -23.07 23.01 -38.16
N ALA A 551 -23.31 23.94 -37.24
CA ALA A 551 -24.63 24.38 -36.85
C ALA A 551 -25.16 25.20 -38.01
N THR A 552 -25.64 24.51 -39.03
CA THR A 552 -26.61 25.18 -39.92
C THR A 552 -27.76 25.64 -39.03
N ALA A 553 -28.11 26.90 -39.09
CA ALA A 553 -29.26 27.48 -38.38
C ALA A 553 -30.55 26.82 -38.86
N ARG A 554 -30.76 25.55 -38.50
CA ARG A 554 -31.92 24.74 -38.88
C ARG A 554 -32.55 24.19 -37.61
N THR A 555 -33.86 24.18 -37.56
CA THR A 555 -34.60 23.49 -36.50
C THR A 555 -34.52 21.98 -36.70
N LEU A 556 -34.52 21.20 -35.60
CA LEU A 556 -34.39 19.74 -35.62
C LEU A 556 -35.43 19.05 -36.53
N HIS A 557 -36.63 19.57 -36.59
CA HIS A 557 -37.76 19.00 -37.35
C HIS A 557 -37.77 19.38 -38.83
N ARG A 558 -37.06 20.41 -39.26
CA ARG A 558 -37.14 20.92 -40.66
C ARG A 558 -36.79 19.85 -41.69
N ASP A 559 -35.70 19.19 -41.53
CA ASP A 559 -35.24 18.19 -42.50
C ASP A 559 -36.13 16.95 -42.51
N PHE A 560 -36.81 16.65 -41.40
CA PHE A 560 -37.83 15.62 -41.37
C PHE A 560 -39.03 16.00 -42.30
N PHE A 561 -39.58 17.20 -42.19
CA PHE A 561 -40.69 17.61 -43.00
C PHE A 561 -40.33 17.70 -44.50
N LEU A 562 -39.13 18.15 -44.84
CA LEU A 562 -38.63 18.11 -46.22
C LEU A 562 -38.60 16.69 -46.77
N ARG A 563 -38.05 15.74 -46.02
CA ARG A 563 -37.98 14.33 -46.42
C ARG A 563 -39.37 13.66 -46.42
N ALA A 564 -40.28 14.08 -45.57
CA ALA A 564 -41.66 13.59 -45.57
C ALA A 564 -42.43 14.03 -46.81
N ALA A 565 -42.15 15.24 -47.33
CA ALA A 565 -42.70 15.70 -48.59
C ALA A 565 -42.09 14.97 -49.80
N GLU A 566 -40.79 14.65 -49.78
CA GLU A 566 -40.10 13.94 -50.86
C GLU A 566 -40.50 12.46 -50.98
N ALA A 567 -40.68 11.78 -49.82
CA ALA A 567 -40.95 10.34 -49.75
C ALA A 567 -41.96 10.03 -48.61
N PRO A 568 -43.28 10.37 -48.82
CA PRO A 568 -44.29 10.24 -47.77
C PRO A 568 -44.53 8.78 -47.32
N ASP A 569 -44.39 7.83 -48.21
CA ASP A 569 -44.64 6.40 -47.95
C ASP A 569 -43.48 5.68 -47.33
N ALA A 570 -42.33 6.33 -47.20
CA ALA A 570 -41.16 5.74 -46.55
C ALA A 570 -41.37 5.63 -45.04
N ASP A 571 -40.78 4.60 -44.46
CA ASP A 571 -40.83 4.37 -43.00
C ASP A 571 -40.17 5.52 -42.23
N ALA A 572 -40.94 6.03 -41.24
CA ALA A 572 -40.43 6.98 -40.25
C ALA A 572 -40.19 6.31 -38.90
N LEU A 573 -41.14 5.46 -38.45
CA LEU A 573 -41.06 4.80 -37.16
C LEU A 573 -41.50 3.33 -37.28
N LEU A 574 -40.76 2.46 -36.66
CA LEU A 574 -41.12 1.07 -36.41
C LEU A 574 -41.21 0.89 -34.86
N TYR A 575 -42.41 0.62 -34.37
CA TYR A 575 -42.68 0.50 -32.95
C TYR A 575 -43.57 -0.71 -32.68
N ARG A 576 -43.04 -1.74 -32.08
CA ARG A 576 -43.70 -3.06 -31.93
C ARG A 576 -44.13 -3.55 -33.31
N ASP A 577 -45.44 -3.83 -33.49
CA ASP A 577 -46.03 -4.29 -34.75
C ASP A 577 -46.59 -3.12 -35.61
N GLN A 578 -46.32 -1.87 -35.20
CA GLN A 578 -46.80 -0.69 -35.90
C GLN A 578 -45.71 -0.09 -36.79
N ARG A 579 -46.06 0.17 -38.01
CA ARG A 579 -45.27 0.92 -38.97
C ARG A 579 -45.96 2.26 -39.20
N VAL A 580 -45.23 3.36 -39.03
CA VAL A 580 -45.73 4.72 -39.31
C VAL A 580 -44.87 5.32 -40.40
N THR A 581 -45.50 5.76 -41.48
CA THR A 581 -44.79 6.37 -42.58
C THR A 581 -44.43 7.84 -42.27
N ARG A 582 -43.52 8.41 -43.06
CA ARG A 582 -43.13 9.82 -42.93
C ARG A 582 -44.30 10.79 -43.12
N GLY A 583 -45.16 10.51 -44.10
CA GLY A 583 -46.38 11.28 -44.35
C GLY A 583 -47.31 11.25 -43.14
N GLU A 584 -47.64 10.07 -42.63
CA GLU A 584 -48.50 9.92 -41.47
C GLU A 584 -47.92 10.60 -40.21
N LEU A 585 -46.61 10.49 -39.98
CA LEU A 585 -45.97 11.15 -38.84
C LEU A 585 -46.00 12.67 -38.98
N ALA A 586 -45.71 13.19 -40.17
CA ALA A 586 -45.79 14.63 -40.49
C ALA A 586 -47.19 15.18 -40.29
N GLU A 587 -48.22 14.45 -40.77
CA GLU A 587 -49.63 14.86 -40.60
C GLU A 587 -50.03 14.91 -39.12
N ARG A 588 -49.64 13.91 -38.33
CA ARG A 588 -49.89 13.87 -36.87
C ARG A 588 -49.21 15.05 -36.17
N ALA A 589 -47.94 15.31 -36.48
CA ALA A 589 -47.17 16.41 -35.88
C ALA A 589 -47.79 17.78 -36.24
N LEU A 590 -48.21 17.99 -37.51
CA LEU A 590 -48.86 19.22 -37.95
C LEU A 590 -50.24 19.43 -37.31
N ARG A 591 -50.99 18.36 -37.06
CA ARG A 591 -52.30 18.48 -36.35
C ARG A 591 -52.06 18.91 -34.89
N ILE A 592 -51.02 18.32 -34.18
CA ILE A 592 -50.70 18.74 -32.84
C ILE A 592 -50.23 20.20 -32.82
N ALA A 593 -49.35 20.59 -33.73
CA ALA A 593 -48.89 21.98 -33.85
C ALA A 593 -50.06 22.96 -34.14
N GLY A 594 -51.05 22.57 -34.98
CA GLY A 594 -52.27 23.33 -35.24
C GLY A 594 -53.06 23.52 -33.94
N GLY A 595 -53.35 22.45 -33.21
CA GLY A 595 -54.09 22.52 -31.96
C GLY A 595 -53.39 23.37 -30.89
N LEU A 596 -52.10 23.32 -30.80
CA LEU A 596 -51.30 24.16 -29.87
C LEU A 596 -51.43 25.65 -30.25
N ARG A 597 -51.41 25.98 -31.55
CA ARG A 597 -51.62 27.36 -32.02
C ARG A 597 -53.01 27.85 -31.71
N GLU A 598 -54.03 27.02 -31.94
CA GLU A 598 -55.43 27.37 -31.62
C GLU A 598 -55.66 27.58 -30.15
N ALA A 599 -54.91 26.83 -29.30
CA ALA A 599 -54.88 27.00 -27.86
C ALA A 599 -54.05 28.23 -27.37
N GLY A 600 -53.47 29.01 -28.30
CA GLY A 600 -52.79 30.26 -28.03
C GLY A 600 -51.30 30.13 -27.70
N VAL A 601 -50.67 28.93 -27.84
CA VAL A 601 -49.24 28.69 -27.62
C VAL A 601 -48.42 29.45 -28.67
N ARG A 602 -47.39 30.16 -28.19
CA ARG A 602 -46.50 30.98 -29.03
C ARG A 602 -45.08 30.44 -29.04
N PRO A 603 -44.28 30.79 -30.06
CA PRO A 603 -42.85 30.46 -30.03
C PRO A 603 -42.17 31.01 -28.78
N GLY A 604 -41.49 30.12 -28.05
CA GLY A 604 -40.83 30.41 -26.75
C GLY A 604 -41.63 29.96 -25.53
N ASP A 605 -42.91 29.61 -25.68
CA ASP A 605 -43.68 29.04 -24.57
C ASP A 605 -43.23 27.60 -24.27
N ALA A 606 -43.22 27.22 -23.00
CA ALA A 606 -42.92 25.86 -22.57
C ALA A 606 -44.17 24.98 -22.70
N VAL A 607 -44.03 23.84 -23.38
CA VAL A 607 -45.09 22.84 -23.52
C VAL A 607 -44.62 21.53 -22.91
N GLU A 608 -45.35 21.03 -21.91
CA GLU A 608 -45.07 19.73 -21.31
C GLU A 608 -45.64 18.60 -22.18
N VAL A 609 -44.81 17.61 -22.49
CA VAL A 609 -45.19 16.40 -23.21
C VAL A 609 -45.19 15.22 -22.25
N SER A 610 -46.36 14.83 -21.71
CA SER A 610 -46.56 13.69 -20.80
C SER A 610 -47.18 12.51 -21.58
N LEU A 611 -46.34 11.82 -22.35
CA LEU A 611 -46.74 10.68 -23.17
C LEU A 611 -45.79 9.48 -22.96
N PRO A 612 -46.29 8.23 -22.96
CA PRO A 612 -45.45 7.07 -22.97
C PRO A 612 -44.60 7.03 -24.25
N ARG A 613 -43.43 6.36 -24.17
CA ARG A 613 -42.60 6.16 -25.37
C ARG A 613 -43.38 5.48 -26.48
N GLY A 614 -43.39 6.09 -27.64
CA GLY A 614 -44.09 5.57 -28.80
C GLY A 614 -44.31 6.62 -29.90
N PRO A 615 -45.03 6.26 -30.99
CA PRO A 615 -45.25 7.14 -32.12
C PRO A 615 -45.94 8.47 -31.76
N GLN A 616 -46.82 8.48 -30.76
CA GLN A 616 -47.49 9.69 -30.28
C GLN A 616 -46.51 10.69 -29.63
N GLN A 617 -45.56 10.18 -28.83
CA GLN A 617 -44.53 11.03 -28.22
C GLN A 617 -43.65 11.69 -29.30
N VAL A 618 -43.23 10.90 -30.31
CA VAL A 618 -42.40 11.43 -31.41
C VAL A 618 -43.15 12.48 -32.23
N ALA A 619 -44.45 12.29 -32.45
CA ALA A 619 -45.28 13.27 -33.16
C ALA A 619 -45.50 14.56 -32.35
N ALA A 620 -45.45 14.50 -31.01
CA ALA A 620 -45.67 15.65 -30.13
C ALA A 620 -44.40 16.51 -29.92
N VAL A 621 -43.22 15.93 -30.09
CA VAL A 621 -41.91 16.62 -30.02
C VAL A 621 -41.57 17.29 -31.34
#